data_01a31c606f756c10aff862483b361fd8
#
_entry.id   01a31c606f756c10aff862483b361fd8
#
_cell.length_a   1.000
_cell.length_b   1.000
_cell.length_c   1.000
_cell.angle_alpha   90.00
_cell.angle_beta   90.00
_cell.angle_gamma   90.00
#
_symmetry.space_group_name_H-M   'P 1'
#
loop_
_entity.id
_entity.type
_entity.pdbx_description
1 polymer ?
#
loop_
_entity_poly.entity_id
_entity_poly.type
_entity_poly.pdbx_seq_one_letter_code
_entity_poly.pdbx_strand_id
1 'polypeptide(L)'
;MSELPGVVPAYLVRGDDARRLNLRTISEAVPHAAKWRAGFGQDFMSREDGFKGFVGAYGLRFASRPREMDLSLSYRALAEGQVDIIAGNSTDGLISTLGLAQLEDDRHYFPPYEAVMLVRRDALARLPAARDALRQLAGSVSAEEMRGLNYEVDGRKRAAADVVREWRRAKKF
;
A
#
# COMPACT_ATOMS: atom_id res chain seq x y z
N MET A 1 -4.42 21.26 -6.02
CA MET A 1 -4.12 19.85 -6.24
C MET A 1 -4.34 19.14 -4.93
N SER A 2 -5.16 18.15 -4.89
CA SER A 2 -5.52 17.48 -3.64
C SER A 2 -4.56 16.33 -3.43
N GLU A 3 -3.74 16.44 -2.43
CA GLU A 3 -2.84 15.37 -2.03
C GLU A 3 -3.49 14.59 -0.89
N LEU A 4 -4.42 13.70 -1.23
CA LEU A 4 -4.71 12.58 -0.35
C LEU A 4 -3.62 11.53 -0.58
N PRO A 5 -3.22 10.76 0.44
CA PRO A 5 -2.19 9.76 0.28
C PRO A 5 -2.64 8.75 -0.79
N GLY A 6 -1.88 8.68 -1.86
CA GLY A 6 -2.12 7.71 -2.91
C GLY A 6 -1.90 6.29 -2.38
N VAL A 7 -2.62 5.34 -2.95
CA VAL A 7 -2.40 3.91 -2.68
C VAL A 7 -1.36 3.42 -3.68
N VAL A 8 -0.08 3.51 -3.33
CA VAL A 8 1.00 2.96 -4.18
C VAL A 8 1.18 1.46 -3.91
N PRO A 9 1.52 0.66 -4.93
CA PRO A 9 1.99 -0.69 -4.70
C PRO A 9 3.16 -0.68 -3.73
N ALA A 10 3.08 -1.50 -2.70
CA ALA A 10 4.10 -1.61 -1.66
C ALA A 10 4.73 -2.99 -1.70
N TYR A 11 6.05 -3.05 -1.80
CA TYR A 11 6.78 -4.31 -1.64
C TYR A 11 7.17 -4.46 -0.20
N LEU A 12 6.70 -5.55 0.39
CA LEU A 12 6.76 -5.78 1.81
C LEU A 12 7.61 -7.01 2.11
N VAL A 13 8.47 -6.86 3.10
CA VAL A 13 9.24 -7.94 3.72
C VAL A 13 9.00 -7.93 5.22
N ARG A 14 9.40 -8.98 5.95
CA ARG A 14 9.37 -8.95 7.42
C ARG A 14 10.30 -7.86 7.95
N GLY A 15 9.88 -7.12 8.97
CA GLY A 15 10.70 -6.06 9.55
C GLY A 15 12.02 -6.59 10.13
N ASP A 16 12.04 -7.79 10.68
CA ASP A 16 13.25 -8.46 11.17
C ASP A 16 14.25 -8.75 10.04
N ASP A 17 13.75 -9.20 8.90
CA ASP A 17 14.59 -9.45 7.72
C ASP A 17 15.12 -8.15 7.14
N ALA A 18 14.30 -7.10 7.07
CA ALA A 18 14.73 -5.78 6.63
C ALA A 18 15.88 -5.25 7.50
N ARG A 19 15.75 -5.37 8.83
CA ARG A 19 16.81 -4.96 9.78
C ARG A 19 18.06 -5.81 9.63
N ARG A 20 17.91 -7.14 9.60
CA ARG A 20 19.02 -8.09 9.51
C ARG A 20 19.84 -7.95 8.22
N LEU A 21 19.17 -7.66 7.11
CA LEU A 21 19.76 -7.53 5.78
C LEU A 21 20.03 -6.06 5.39
N ASN A 22 19.71 -5.12 6.28
CA ASN A 22 19.82 -3.67 6.06
C ASN A 22 19.09 -3.20 4.78
N LEU A 23 17.84 -3.66 4.59
CA LEU A 23 17.04 -3.36 3.40
C LEU A 23 16.16 -2.13 3.64
N ARG A 24 16.23 -1.17 2.73
CA ARG A 24 15.37 0.01 2.67
C ARG A 24 14.69 0.15 1.31
N THR A 25 15.39 -0.27 0.25
CA THR A 25 14.95 -0.12 -1.14
C THR A 25 14.76 -1.46 -1.81
N ILE A 26 14.02 -1.46 -2.93
CA ILE A 26 13.84 -2.66 -3.75
C ILE A 26 15.17 -3.09 -4.38
N SER A 27 16.02 -2.14 -4.80
CA SER A 27 17.33 -2.46 -5.36
C SER A 27 18.24 -3.20 -4.37
N GLU A 28 18.17 -2.87 -3.08
CA GLU A 28 18.91 -3.58 -2.03
C GLU A 28 18.41 -5.01 -1.82
N ALA A 29 17.17 -5.29 -2.14
CA ALA A 29 16.60 -6.64 -2.04
C ALA A 29 17.06 -7.57 -3.20
N VAL A 30 17.49 -7.03 -4.34
CA VAL A 30 17.85 -7.80 -5.53
C VAL A 30 18.84 -8.94 -5.27
N PRO A 31 19.97 -8.72 -4.54
CA PRO A 31 20.94 -9.78 -4.26
C PRO A 31 20.38 -10.95 -3.43
N HIS A 32 19.29 -10.70 -2.68
CA HIS A 32 18.66 -11.69 -1.82
C HIS A 32 17.54 -12.44 -2.50
N ALA A 33 16.92 -11.85 -3.53
CA ALA A 33 15.71 -12.34 -4.18
C ALA A 33 15.84 -13.78 -4.73
N ALA A 34 17.05 -14.19 -5.17
CA ALA A 34 17.29 -15.54 -5.68
C ALA A 34 17.06 -16.67 -4.64
N LYS A 35 17.00 -16.32 -3.36
CA LYS A 35 16.71 -17.25 -2.26
C LYS A 35 15.30 -17.08 -1.71
N TRP A 36 14.55 -16.09 -2.18
CA TRP A 36 13.25 -15.74 -1.65
C TRP A 36 12.11 -16.41 -2.38
N ARG A 37 11.11 -16.77 -1.61
CA ARG A 37 9.80 -17.20 -2.08
C ARG A 37 8.91 -15.95 -2.14
N ALA A 38 8.37 -15.66 -3.30
CA ALA A 38 7.48 -14.53 -3.50
C ALA A 38 6.02 -14.96 -3.46
N GLY A 39 5.14 -14.11 -2.89
CA GLY A 39 3.69 -14.27 -2.91
C GLY A 39 3.03 -13.01 -3.44
N PHE A 40 2.20 -13.13 -4.51
CA PHE A 40 1.57 -11.99 -5.14
C PHE A 40 0.10 -12.25 -5.46
N GLY A 41 -0.69 -11.17 -5.46
CA GLY A 41 -2.08 -11.23 -5.88
C GLY A 41 -2.22 -11.48 -7.39
N GLN A 42 -3.34 -12.09 -7.78
CA GLN A 42 -3.63 -12.39 -9.18
C GLN A 42 -3.58 -11.14 -10.07
N ASP A 43 -4.13 -10.02 -9.61
CA ASP A 43 -4.12 -8.77 -10.36
C ASP A 43 -2.70 -8.29 -10.63
N PHE A 44 -1.81 -8.37 -9.63
CA PHE A 44 -0.41 -8.01 -9.80
C PHE A 44 0.33 -8.95 -10.74
N MET A 45 0.01 -10.23 -10.73
CA MET A 45 0.61 -11.22 -11.62
C MET A 45 0.19 -11.07 -13.08
N SER A 46 -1.04 -10.56 -13.35
CA SER A 46 -1.63 -10.47 -14.69
C SER A 46 -1.40 -9.14 -15.40
N ARG A 47 -1.16 -8.05 -14.66
CA ARG A 47 -0.98 -6.71 -15.23
C ARG A 47 0.38 -6.59 -15.94
N GLU A 48 0.42 -5.80 -17.03
CA GLU A 48 1.67 -5.52 -17.75
C GLU A 48 2.69 -4.76 -16.88
N ASP A 49 2.22 -3.78 -16.10
CA ASP A 49 2.99 -3.03 -15.11
C ASP A 49 3.12 -3.76 -13.75
N GLY A 50 2.60 -4.98 -13.67
CA GLY A 50 2.68 -5.83 -12.48
C GLY A 50 3.98 -6.65 -12.42
N PHE A 51 3.86 -7.91 -12.07
CA PHE A 51 5.00 -8.78 -11.79
C PHE A 51 6.07 -8.81 -12.91
N LYS A 52 5.65 -9.00 -14.15
CA LYS A 52 6.59 -9.12 -15.29
C LYS A 52 7.40 -7.85 -15.51
N GLY A 53 6.74 -6.71 -15.54
CA GLY A 53 7.40 -5.41 -15.71
C GLY A 53 8.29 -5.06 -14.51
N PHE A 54 7.81 -5.30 -13.30
CA PHE A 54 8.54 -5.09 -12.06
C PHE A 54 9.84 -5.90 -11.99
N VAL A 55 9.76 -7.20 -12.24
CA VAL A 55 10.95 -8.09 -12.26
C VAL A 55 11.95 -7.64 -13.31
N GLY A 56 11.47 -7.22 -14.50
CA GLY A 56 12.32 -6.68 -15.57
C GLY A 56 13.02 -5.40 -15.17
N ALA A 57 12.29 -4.44 -14.58
CA ALA A 57 12.80 -3.13 -14.17
C ALA A 57 13.91 -3.22 -13.11
N TYR A 58 13.75 -4.13 -12.15
CA TYR A 58 14.70 -4.32 -11.04
C TYR A 58 15.73 -5.43 -11.28
N GLY A 59 15.53 -6.28 -12.28
CA GLY A 59 16.39 -7.45 -12.51
C GLY A 59 16.21 -8.53 -11.43
N LEU A 60 15.03 -8.59 -10.81
CA LEU A 60 14.73 -9.55 -9.76
C LEU A 60 14.65 -10.98 -10.30
N ARG A 61 15.19 -11.93 -9.53
CA ARG A 61 15.06 -13.36 -9.80
C ARG A 61 14.70 -14.06 -8.50
N PHE A 62 13.54 -14.69 -8.46
CA PHE A 62 13.09 -15.43 -7.27
C PHE A 62 13.50 -16.89 -7.32
N ALA A 63 13.56 -17.55 -6.16
CA ALA A 63 13.92 -18.96 -6.02
C ALA A 63 13.02 -19.91 -6.84
N SER A 64 11.75 -19.53 -7.02
CA SER A 64 10.75 -20.27 -7.77
C SER A 64 9.71 -19.31 -8.34
N ARG A 65 8.81 -19.82 -9.19
CA ARG A 65 7.64 -19.04 -9.61
C ARG A 65 6.87 -18.54 -8.38
N PRO A 66 6.50 -17.24 -8.33
CA PRO A 66 5.73 -16.71 -7.23
C PRO A 66 4.42 -17.47 -7.01
N ARG A 67 4.01 -17.57 -5.77
CA ARG A 67 2.71 -18.13 -5.40
C ARG A 67 1.64 -17.07 -5.63
N GLU A 68 0.60 -17.44 -6.36
CA GLU A 68 -0.59 -16.60 -6.48
C GLU A 68 -1.47 -16.83 -5.25
N MET A 69 -1.85 -15.76 -4.56
CA MET A 69 -2.67 -15.83 -3.36
C MET A 69 -3.50 -14.56 -3.17
N ASP A 70 -4.58 -14.69 -2.43
CA ASP A 70 -5.37 -13.53 -2.01
C ASP A 70 -4.52 -12.55 -1.19
N LEU A 71 -4.78 -11.24 -1.33
CA LEU A 71 -4.01 -10.19 -0.67
C LEU A 71 -3.99 -10.37 0.86
N SER A 72 -5.12 -10.68 1.47
CA SER A 72 -5.22 -10.86 2.92
C SER A 72 -4.43 -12.09 3.42
N LEU A 73 -4.35 -13.13 2.61
CA LEU A 73 -3.56 -14.31 2.89
C LEU A 73 -2.07 -14.04 2.72
N SER A 74 -1.67 -13.21 1.76
CA SER A 74 -0.26 -12.89 1.50
C SER A 74 0.40 -12.22 2.71
N TYR A 75 -0.30 -11.32 3.40
CA TYR A 75 0.21 -10.68 4.63
C TYR A 75 0.52 -11.69 5.73
N ARG A 76 -0.37 -12.65 5.94
CA ARG A 76 -0.17 -13.72 6.94
C ARG A 76 0.95 -14.65 6.53
N ALA A 77 0.97 -15.06 5.26
CA ALA A 77 2.03 -15.91 4.73
C ALA A 77 3.43 -15.29 4.87
N LEU A 78 3.53 -13.94 4.70
CA LEU A 78 4.76 -13.20 4.94
C LEU A 78 5.14 -13.19 6.43
N ALA A 79 4.20 -12.85 7.29
CA ALA A 79 4.44 -12.79 8.74
C ALA A 79 4.85 -14.16 9.31
N GLU A 80 4.24 -15.24 8.82
CA GLU A 80 4.53 -16.63 9.23
C GLU A 80 5.77 -17.24 8.54
N GLY A 81 6.45 -16.48 7.68
CA GLY A 81 7.64 -16.97 6.97
C GLY A 81 7.38 -17.99 5.89
N GLN A 82 6.14 -18.11 5.39
CA GLN A 82 5.80 -19.00 4.27
C GLN A 82 6.26 -18.42 2.92
N VAL A 83 6.32 -17.09 2.84
CA VAL A 83 6.93 -16.31 1.75
C VAL A 83 7.86 -15.26 2.34
N ASP A 84 8.71 -14.67 1.53
CA ASP A 84 9.76 -13.75 1.97
C ASP A 84 9.53 -12.32 1.46
N ILE A 85 8.72 -12.16 0.41
CA ILE A 85 8.30 -10.88 -0.14
C ILE A 85 6.88 -10.98 -0.70
N ILE A 86 6.11 -9.91 -0.55
CA ILE A 86 4.77 -9.76 -1.14
C ILE A 86 4.63 -8.37 -1.79
N ALA A 87 3.62 -8.23 -2.65
CA ALA A 87 3.09 -6.94 -3.05
C ALA A 87 1.79 -6.67 -2.28
N GLY A 88 1.69 -5.50 -1.69
CA GLY A 88 0.50 -4.99 -0.99
C GLY A 88 0.25 -3.54 -1.37
N ASN A 89 -0.48 -2.81 -0.53
CA ASN A 89 -0.73 -1.39 -0.71
C ASN A 89 -0.09 -0.59 0.42
N SER A 90 0.48 0.56 0.10
CA SER A 90 1.23 1.40 1.06
C SER A 90 0.42 1.88 2.27
N THR A 91 -0.91 1.86 2.18
CA THR A 91 -1.84 2.29 3.24
C THR A 91 -2.51 1.13 3.96
N ASP A 92 -2.12 -0.12 3.70
CA ASP A 92 -2.73 -1.28 4.36
C ASP A 92 -2.36 -1.33 5.86
N GLY A 93 -3.38 -1.44 6.70
CA GLY A 93 -3.22 -1.41 8.16
C GLY A 93 -2.41 -2.58 8.72
N LEU A 94 -2.37 -3.71 8.02
CA LEU A 94 -1.61 -4.90 8.42
C LEU A 94 -0.09 -4.70 8.38
N ILE A 95 0.42 -3.70 7.62
CA ILE A 95 1.85 -3.39 7.57
C ILE A 95 2.40 -3.15 8.98
N SER A 96 1.79 -2.21 9.69
CA SER A 96 2.22 -1.85 11.05
C SER A 96 1.94 -2.95 12.07
N THR A 97 0.77 -3.60 11.95
CA THR A 97 0.33 -4.62 12.91
C THR A 97 1.18 -5.87 12.89
N LEU A 98 1.62 -6.28 11.70
CA LEU A 98 2.44 -7.48 11.53
C LEU A 98 3.95 -7.17 11.53
N GLY A 99 4.33 -5.93 11.84
CA GLY A 99 5.74 -5.53 11.90
C GLY A 99 6.45 -5.68 10.56
N LEU A 100 5.76 -5.42 9.46
CA LEU A 100 6.33 -5.51 8.11
C LEU A 100 7.07 -4.22 7.75
N ALA A 101 8.07 -4.34 6.90
CA ALA A 101 8.80 -3.23 6.32
C ALA A 101 8.43 -3.07 4.85
N GLN A 102 8.13 -1.84 4.46
CA GLN A 102 7.94 -1.46 3.07
C GLN A 102 9.29 -1.06 2.47
N LEU A 103 9.62 -1.64 1.32
CA LEU A 103 10.78 -1.26 0.53
C LEU A 103 10.41 -0.08 -0.40
N GLU A 104 11.30 0.90 -0.47
CA GLU A 104 11.16 2.06 -1.35
C GLU A 104 11.38 1.66 -2.80
N ASP A 105 10.52 2.16 -3.70
CA ASP A 105 10.69 2.06 -5.16
C ASP A 105 11.74 3.08 -5.65
N ASP A 106 13.01 2.81 -5.42
CA ASP A 106 14.14 3.70 -5.68
C ASP A 106 14.42 3.93 -7.18
N ARG A 107 13.79 3.16 -8.07
CA ARG A 107 13.83 3.36 -9.52
C ARG A 107 12.59 4.07 -10.06
N HIS A 108 11.65 4.41 -9.21
CA HIS A 108 10.38 5.05 -9.60
C HIS A 108 9.66 4.28 -10.71
N TYR A 109 9.64 2.96 -10.61
CA TYR A 109 9.00 2.09 -11.60
C TYR A 109 7.50 2.33 -11.67
N PHE A 110 6.87 2.53 -10.51
CA PHE A 110 5.47 2.90 -10.45
C PHE A 110 5.30 4.41 -10.55
N PRO A 111 4.36 4.87 -11.41
CA PRO A 111 3.98 6.28 -11.39
C PRO A 111 3.35 6.64 -10.04
N PRO A 112 3.34 7.92 -9.66
CA PRO A 112 2.66 8.34 -8.44
C PRO A 112 1.15 8.03 -8.56
N TYR A 113 0.63 7.33 -7.56
CA TYR A 113 -0.80 7.03 -7.43
C TYR A 113 -1.40 8.01 -6.41
N GLU A 114 -2.12 8.99 -6.90
CA GLU A 114 -2.80 9.97 -6.06
C GLU A 114 -4.26 9.54 -5.86
N ALA A 115 -4.74 9.59 -4.63
CA ALA A 115 -6.16 9.48 -4.37
C ALA A 115 -6.85 10.78 -4.78
N VAL A 116 -7.83 10.68 -5.67
CA VAL A 116 -8.55 11.84 -6.20
C VAL A 116 -10.04 11.73 -5.95
N MET A 117 -10.67 12.89 -5.71
CA MET A 117 -12.12 12.97 -5.59
C MET A 117 -12.73 13.27 -6.96
N LEU A 118 -13.54 12.33 -7.48
CA LEU A 118 -14.29 12.51 -8.72
C LEU A 118 -15.65 13.11 -8.40
N VAL A 119 -15.93 14.28 -8.97
CA VAL A 119 -17.21 14.98 -8.80
C VAL A 119 -17.81 15.33 -10.15
N ARG A 120 -19.09 15.07 -10.34
CA ARG A 120 -19.81 15.46 -11.54
C ARG A 120 -19.87 16.98 -11.68
N ARG A 121 -19.65 17.50 -12.86
CA ARG A 121 -19.68 18.95 -13.14
C ARG A 121 -21.02 19.60 -12.76
N ASP A 122 -22.12 18.92 -13.08
CA ASP A 122 -23.47 19.43 -12.77
C ASP A 122 -23.74 19.45 -11.24
N ALA A 123 -23.16 18.54 -10.46
CA ALA A 123 -23.25 18.58 -9.00
C ALA A 123 -22.53 19.82 -8.42
N LEU A 124 -21.33 20.13 -8.93
CA LEU A 124 -20.62 21.35 -8.52
C LEU A 124 -21.32 22.63 -8.98
N ALA A 125 -22.01 22.60 -10.13
CA ALA A 125 -22.81 23.75 -10.57
C ALA A 125 -24.01 24.01 -9.68
N ARG A 126 -24.67 22.95 -9.17
CA ARG A 126 -25.79 23.06 -8.23
C ARG A 126 -25.37 23.40 -6.80
N LEU A 127 -24.17 23.00 -6.38
CA LEU A 127 -23.64 23.20 -5.04
C LEU A 127 -22.19 23.68 -5.09
N PRO A 128 -21.92 24.93 -5.46
CA PRO A 128 -20.55 25.45 -5.59
C PRO A 128 -19.71 25.33 -4.30
N ALA A 129 -20.34 25.49 -3.13
CA ALA A 129 -19.68 25.36 -1.82
C ALA A 129 -19.08 23.95 -1.58
N ALA A 130 -19.56 22.92 -2.29
CA ALA A 130 -18.98 21.58 -2.18
C ALA A 130 -17.50 21.55 -2.61
N ARG A 131 -17.10 22.40 -3.54
CA ARG A 131 -15.70 22.49 -3.99
C ARG A 131 -14.76 22.85 -2.84
N ASP A 132 -15.12 23.84 -2.03
CA ASP A 132 -14.27 24.30 -0.95
C ASP A 132 -14.26 23.31 0.22
N ALA A 133 -15.40 22.69 0.50
CA ALA A 133 -15.49 21.60 1.48
C ALA A 133 -14.59 20.39 1.08
N LEU A 134 -14.58 20.02 -0.19
CA LEU A 134 -13.72 18.93 -0.69
C LEU A 134 -12.24 19.32 -0.66
N ARG A 135 -11.91 20.59 -0.96
CA ARG A 135 -10.53 21.08 -0.87
C ARG A 135 -9.95 21.01 0.54
N GLN A 136 -10.77 21.16 1.58
CA GLN A 136 -10.32 21.05 2.97
C GLN A 136 -9.81 19.64 3.30
N LEU A 137 -10.24 18.60 2.57
CA LEU A 137 -9.76 17.24 2.73
C LEU A 137 -8.37 17.01 2.09
N ALA A 138 -7.95 17.90 1.19
CA ALA A 138 -6.64 17.77 0.54
C ALA A 138 -5.52 17.92 1.58
N GLY A 139 -4.59 16.94 1.61
CA GLY A 139 -3.48 16.91 2.55
C GLY A 139 -3.86 16.68 4.02
N SER A 140 -5.16 16.42 4.31
CA SER A 140 -5.64 16.25 5.69
C SER A 140 -5.29 14.93 6.33
N VAL A 141 -4.93 13.93 5.53
CA VAL A 141 -4.59 12.56 5.96
C VAL A 141 -3.22 12.19 5.42
N SER A 142 -2.31 11.78 6.27
CA SER A 142 -1.04 11.18 5.85
C SER A 142 -1.19 9.69 5.53
N ALA A 143 -0.21 9.10 4.83
CA ALA A 143 -0.21 7.65 4.57
C ALA A 143 -0.18 6.84 5.88
N GLU A 144 0.53 7.31 6.89
CA GLU A 144 0.57 6.68 8.21
C GLU A 144 -0.77 6.74 8.93
N GLU A 145 -1.43 7.90 8.93
CA GLU A 145 -2.79 8.03 9.48
C GLU A 145 -3.77 7.12 8.74
N MET A 146 -3.68 7.04 7.41
CA MET A 146 -4.55 6.16 6.62
C MET A 146 -4.33 4.68 6.98
N ARG A 147 -3.09 4.24 7.20
CA ARG A 147 -2.81 2.88 7.72
C ARG A 147 -3.51 2.64 9.06
N GLY A 148 -3.43 3.62 9.97
CA GLY A 148 -4.11 3.54 11.26
C GLY A 148 -5.62 3.42 11.10
N LEU A 149 -6.25 4.26 10.27
CA LEU A 149 -7.69 4.21 10.00
C LEU A 149 -8.12 2.89 9.35
N ASN A 150 -7.37 2.42 8.36
CA ASN A 150 -7.62 1.13 7.71
C ASN A 150 -7.48 -0.03 8.70
N TYR A 151 -6.49 0.03 9.60
CA TYR A 151 -6.34 -0.99 10.65
C TYR A 151 -7.53 -1.03 11.61
N GLU A 152 -8.09 0.12 11.99
CA GLU A 152 -9.28 0.14 12.85
C GLU A 152 -10.47 -0.58 12.17
N VAL A 153 -10.60 -0.44 10.84
CA VAL A 153 -11.67 -1.10 10.07
C VAL A 153 -11.33 -2.57 9.80
N ASP A 154 -10.17 -2.83 9.16
CA ASP A 154 -9.83 -4.16 8.64
C ASP A 154 -9.27 -5.09 9.72
N GLY A 155 -8.47 -4.56 10.63
CA GLY A 155 -7.85 -5.31 11.72
C GLY A 155 -8.79 -5.48 12.92
N ARG A 156 -9.34 -4.37 13.42
CA ARG A 156 -10.21 -4.36 14.61
C ARG A 156 -11.69 -4.53 14.32
N LYS A 157 -12.08 -4.65 13.04
CA LYS A 157 -13.45 -4.89 12.59
C LYS A 157 -14.46 -3.80 13.04
N ARG A 158 -13.97 -2.58 13.22
CA ARG A 158 -14.82 -1.43 13.54
C ARG A 158 -15.59 -0.96 12.31
N ALA A 159 -16.76 -0.38 12.50
CA ALA A 159 -17.50 0.23 11.41
C ALA A 159 -16.74 1.47 10.87
N ALA A 160 -16.53 1.55 9.56
CA ALA A 160 -15.80 2.66 8.92
C ALA A 160 -16.43 4.03 9.26
N ALA A 161 -17.76 4.10 9.36
CA ALA A 161 -18.47 5.33 9.74
C ALA A 161 -18.09 5.84 11.13
N ASP A 162 -17.84 4.95 12.10
CA ASP A 162 -17.44 5.32 13.45
C ASP A 162 -16.00 5.80 13.49
N VAL A 163 -15.11 5.08 12.80
CA VAL A 163 -13.69 5.46 12.67
C VAL A 163 -13.55 6.84 12.02
N VAL A 164 -14.26 7.09 10.93
CA VAL A 164 -14.25 8.39 10.23
C VAL A 164 -14.86 9.49 11.13
N ARG A 165 -15.92 9.21 11.88
CA ARG A 165 -16.53 10.19 12.80
C ARG A 165 -15.55 10.61 13.89
N GLU A 166 -14.82 9.68 14.48
CA GLU A 166 -13.80 9.96 15.49
C GLU A 166 -12.64 10.75 14.91
N TRP A 167 -12.14 10.34 13.75
CA TRP A 167 -11.08 11.06 13.04
C TRP A 167 -11.48 12.51 12.74
N ARG A 168 -12.67 12.73 12.20
CA ARG A 168 -13.20 14.09 11.93
C ARG A 168 -13.22 14.95 13.19
N ARG A 169 -13.69 14.42 14.32
CA ARG A 169 -13.70 15.14 15.60
C ARG A 169 -12.29 15.52 16.05
N ALA A 170 -11.34 14.61 15.92
CA ALA A 170 -9.94 14.86 16.28
C ALA A 170 -9.30 15.94 15.40
N LYS A 171 -9.61 15.98 14.11
CA LYS A 171 -9.14 16.99 13.14
C LYS A 171 -9.94 18.30 13.17
N LYS A 172 -11.05 18.34 13.92
CA LYS A 172 -11.96 19.50 14.00
C LYS A 172 -12.60 19.89 12.64
N PHE A 173 -12.93 18.87 11.82
CA PHE A 173 -13.71 19.04 10.59
C PHE A 173 -15.21 19.15 10.87
#